data_aef68e5fec37ff1f8bab23d1f9665c9c
#
_entry.id   aef68e5fec37ff1f8bab23d1f9665c9c
#
_cell.length_a   1.000
_cell.length_b   1.000
_cell.length_c   1.000
_cell.angle_alpha   90.00
_cell.angle_beta   90.00
_cell.angle_gamma   90.00
#
_symmetry.space_group_name_H-M   'P 1'
#
loop_
_entity.id
_entity.type
_entity.pdbx_description
1 polymer ?
#
loop_
_entity_poly.entity_id
_entity_poly.type
_entity_poly.pdbx_seq_one_letter_code
_entity_poly.pdbx_strand_id
1 'polypeptide(L)'
;MSEAALPDIDTLEATYVGELPQADNNPFAPTGMAFIVDAATTPLEGGTDPIYGTVQWRTLISGDEQTKREFVLGIAEFEPFGTLMQHRHDPAEFYLGIEGDGIVTIDGVPHRVAEGIAVYIPANAEHGIIAGSCGLRMTYGFAEGAFSDVEYRFTATTH
;
A
#
# COMPACT_ATOMS: atom_id res chain seq x y z
N MET A 1 38.95 -23.45 1.07
CA MET A 1 37.67 -23.29 1.74
C MET A 1 36.63 -23.19 0.62
N SER A 2 35.76 -24.19 0.51
CA SER A 2 34.73 -24.22 -0.54
C SER A 2 33.60 -23.29 -0.12
N GLU A 3 33.37 -22.26 -0.90
CA GLU A 3 32.21 -21.39 -0.76
C GLU A 3 30.95 -22.20 -1.15
N ALA A 4 30.11 -22.50 -0.18
CA ALA A 4 28.85 -23.17 -0.46
C ALA A 4 27.98 -22.23 -1.29
N ALA A 5 27.64 -22.61 -2.51
CA ALA A 5 26.71 -21.86 -3.35
C ALA A 5 25.36 -21.74 -2.61
N LEU A 6 24.80 -20.52 -2.60
CA LEU A 6 23.44 -20.31 -2.09
C LEU A 6 22.49 -21.15 -2.96
N PRO A 7 21.47 -21.79 -2.34
CA PRO A 7 20.47 -22.53 -3.10
C PRO A 7 19.70 -21.57 -4.02
N ASP A 8 19.34 -22.07 -5.20
CA ASP A 8 18.50 -21.33 -6.15
C ASP A 8 17.15 -21.00 -5.49
N ILE A 9 16.69 -19.75 -5.64
CA ILE A 9 15.46 -19.25 -5.02
C ILE A 9 14.24 -20.10 -5.42
N ASP A 10 14.19 -20.56 -6.67
CA ASP A 10 13.12 -21.44 -7.18
C ASP A 10 13.11 -22.81 -6.49
N THR A 11 14.25 -23.25 -5.99
CA THR A 11 14.38 -24.52 -5.24
C THR A 11 13.95 -24.35 -3.78
N LEU A 12 14.07 -23.14 -3.22
CA LEU A 12 13.64 -22.84 -1.84
C LEU A 12 12.13 -22.82 -1.71
N GLU A 13 11.41 -22.31 -2.70
CA GLU A 13 9.92 -22.30 -2.70
C GLU A 13 9.34 -23.71 -2.74
N ALA A 14 9.99 -24.65 -3.45
CA ALA A 14 9.54 -26.05 -3.57
C ALA A 14 9.76 -26.88 -2.29
N THR A 15 10.59 -26.41 -1.36
CA THR A 15 11.02 -27.21 -0.19
C THR A 15 10.29 -26.86 1.11
N TYR A 16 9.53 -25.75 1.14
CA TYR A 16 8.84 -25.33 2.34
C TYR A 16 7.40 -25.88 2.42
N VAL A 17 7.28 -27.21 2.49
CA VAL A 17 6.06 -27.89 2.95
C VAL A 17 6.28 -28.25 4.43
N GLY A 18 6.44 -27.24 5.27
CA GLY A 18 6.51 -27.42 6.71
C GLY A 18 5.11 -27.67 7.29
N GLU A 19 4.94 -28.71 8.11
CA GLU A 19 3.79 -28.80 8.99
C GLU A 19 3.72 -27.53 9.83
N LEU A 20 2.51 -26.94 9.94
CA LEU A 20 2.27 -25.80 10.82
C LEU A 20 2.71 -26.18 12.25
N PRO A 21 3.46 -25.31 12.95
CA PRO A 21 3.77 -25.56 14.35
C PRO A 21 2.47 -25.84 15.11
N GLN A 22 2.40 -26.96 15.81
CA GLN A 22 1.30 -27.25 16.73
C GLN A 22 1.22 -26.08 17.71
N ALA A 23 -0.01 -25.67 18.06
CA ALA A 23 -0.26 -24.60 19.01
C ALA A 23 0.21 -25.05 20.41
N ASP A 24 1.51 -24.94 20.64
CA ASP A 24 2.10 -25.01 21.96
C ASP A 24 1.67 -23.75 22.73
N ASN A 25 1.65 -23.79 24.07
CA ASN A 25 1.43 -22.63 24.94
C ASN A 25 2.60 -21.61 24.83
N ASN A 26 3.14 -21.45 23.64
CA ASN A 26 4.19 -20.49 23.35
C ASN A 26 3.57 -19.09 23.13
N PRO A 27 3.79 -18.12 24.02
CA PRO A 27 3.25 -16.77 23.85
C PRO A 27 3.79 -16.05 22.61
N PHE A 28 4.81 -16.60 21.94
CA PHE A 28 5.42 -16.09 20.72
C PHE A 28 5.03 -16.92 19.47
N ALA A 29 4.06 -17.83 19.59
CA ALA A 29 3.58 -18.59 18.45
C ALA A 29 2.94 -17.63 17.41
N PRO A 30 3.18 -17.84 16.09
CA PRO A 30 2.54 -17.04 15.05
C PRO A 30 1.01 -17.12 15.18
N THR A 31 0.34 -15.98 15.03
CA THR A 31 -1.12 -15.87 15.07
C THR A 31 -1.79 -16.14 13.72
N GLY A 32 -1.01 -16.46 12.68
CA GLY A 32 -1.51 -16.72 11.35
C GLY A 32 -0.45 -17.37 10.45
N MET A 33 -0.84 -17.67 9.21
CA MET A 33 0.06 -18.20 8.19
C MET A 33 0.71 -17.08 7.39
N ALA A 34 1.98 -17.25 7.00
CA ALA A 34 2.62 -16.41 6.00
C ALA A 34 1.93 -16.62 4.64
N PHE A 35 1.85 -15.57 3.85
CA PHE A 35 1.37 -15.60 2.47
C PHE A 35 2.16 -14.62 1.62
N ILE A 36 2.13 -14.83 0.30
CA ILE A 36 2.80 -14.00 -0.68
C ILE A 36 1.74 -13.48 -1.65
N VAL A 37 1.81 -12.21 -2.01
CA VAL A 37 0.95 -11.58 -3.00
C VAL A 37 1.82 -10.95 -4.07
N ASP A 38 1.57 -11.32 -5.32
CA ASP A 38 2.24 -10.73 -6.48
C ASP A 38 1.39 -9.59 -7.05
N ALA A 39 1.93 -8.37 -6.99
CA ALA A 39 1.29 -7.20 -7.55
C ALA A 39 1.00 -7.31 -9.05
N ALA A 40 1.80 -8.08 -9.80
CA ALA A 40 1.59 -8.28 -11.23
C ALA A 40 0.30 -9.05 -11.55
N THR A 41 -0.15 -9.88 -10.62
CA THR A 41 -1.38 -10.69 -10.77
C THR A 41 -2.57 -10.14 -9.98
N THR A 42 -2.34 -9.16 -9.10
CA THR A 42 -3.40 -8.50 -8.33
C THR A 42 -4.22 -7.57 -9.23
N PRO A 43 -5.56 -7.62 -9.19
CA PRO A 43 -6.42 -6.74 -9.97
C PRO A 43 -6.07 -5.26 -9.77
N LEU A 44 -6.09 -4.49 -10.86
CA LEU A 44 -5.98 -3.04 -10.82
C LEU A 44 -7.38 -2.46 -10.69
N GLU A 45 -7.59 -1.65 -9.69
CA GLU A 45 -8.85 -0.99 -9.37
C GLU A 45 -8.77 0.52 -9.63
N GLY A 46 -9.88 1.24 -9.53
CA GLY A 46 -9.93 2.69 -9.69
C GLY A 46 -9.95 3.12 -11.14
N GLY A 47 -9.37 4.29 -11.41
CA GLY A 47 -9.40 4.97 -12.70
C GLY A 47 -10.09 6.33 -12.61
N THR A 48 -10.60 6.85 -13.74
CA THR A 48 -11.19 8.20 -13.77
C THR A 48 -12.53 8.24 -13.05
N ASP A 49 -12.61 9.06 -12.02
CA ASP A 49 -13.80 9.28 -11.20
C ASP A 49 -13.88 10.77 -10.77
N PRO A 50 -15.05 11.41 -10.84
CA PRO A 50 -15.21 12.84 -10.47
C PRO A 50 -15.01 13.13 -8.99
N ILE A 51 -15.04 12.13 -8.12
CA ILE A 51 -14.91 12.28 -6.66
C ILE A 51 -13.45 12.14 -6.23
N TYR A 52 -12.80 11.03 -6.60
CA TYR A 52 -11.43 10.76 -6.13
C TYR A 52 -10.32 11.06 -7.12
N GLY A 53 -10.64 11.33 -8.40
CA GLY A 53 -9.64 11.69 -9.41
C GLY A 53 -9.34 10.58 -10.41
N THR A 54 -8.06 10.33 -10.70
CA THR A 54 -7.63 9.39 -11.74
C THR A 54 -6.71 8.28 -11.22
N VAL A 55 -6.55 8.17 -9.92
CA VAL A 55 -5.71 7.16 -9.28
C VAL A 55 -6.23 5.75 -9.59
N GLN A 56 -5.29 4.84 -9.83
CA GLN A 56 -5.52 3.41 -9.86
C GLN A 56 -4.74 2.74 -8.73
N TRP A 57 -5.23 1.62 -8.22
CA TRP A 57 -4.53 0.93 -7.12
C TRP A 57 -4.71 -0.57 -7.17
N ARG A 58 -3.81 -1.27 -6.46
CA ARG A 58 -3.87 -2.70 -6.17
C ARG A 58 -3.75 -2.87 -4.67
N THR A 59 -4.74 -3.49 -4.04
CA THR A 59 -4.68 -3.84 -2.63
C THR A 59 -3.97 -5.18 -2.49
N LEU A 60 -2.80 -5.19 -1.86
CA LEU A 60 -1.96 -6.38 -1.73
C LEU A 60 -2.21 -7.13 -0.42
N ILE A 61 -2.34 -6.39 0.67
CA ILE A 61 -2.60 -6.94 2.00
C ILE A 61 -3.80 -6.20 2.58
N SER A 62 -4.86 -6.94 2.90
CA SER A 62 -6.08 -6.41 3.51
C SER A 62 -6.86 -7.55 4.16
N GLY A 63 -7.57 -7.26 5.24
CA GLY A 63 -8.54 -8.17 5.83
C GLY A 63 -9.74 -8.49 4.94
N ASP A 64 -9.96 -7.73 3.87
CA ASP A 64 -10.99 -8.01 2.88
C ASP A 64 -10.68 -9.29 2.08
N GLU A 65 -9.41 -9.50 1.75
CA GLU A 65 -8.92 -10.63 0.97
C GLU A 65 -8.39 -11.77 1.84
N GLN A 66 -7.87 -11.43 3.00
CA GLN A 66 -7.25 -12.38 3.90
C GLN A 66 -7.79 -12.22 5.32
N THR A 67 -7.98 -13.30 6.02
CA THR A 67 -8.53 -13.30 7.38
C THR A 67 -7.56 -12.61 8.36
N LYS A 68 -8.04 -11.64 9.13
CA LYS A 68 -7.34 -10.92 10.21
C LYS A 68 -5.98 -10.34 9.80
N ARG A 69 -5.96 -9.05 9.56
CA ARG A 69 -4.72 -8.28 9.29
C ARG A 69 -4.63 -7.10 10.27
N GLU A 70 -3.41 -6.71 10.55
CA GLU A 70 -3.08 -5.59 11.43
C GLU A 70 -2.78 -4.32 10.64
N PHE A 71 -2.65 -4.43 9.32
CA PHE A 71 -2.42 -3.31 8.42
C PHE A 71 -2.93 -3.59 7.00
N VAL A 72 -3.17 -2.53 6.28
CA VAL A 72 -3.42 -2.56 4.83
C VAL A 72 -2.16 -2.10 4.12
N LEU A 73 -1.83 -2.76 3.01
CA LEU A 73 -0.75 -2.38 2.11
C LEU A 73 -1.23 -2.51 0.67
N GLY A 74 -0.96 -1.48 -0.13
CA GLY A 74 -1.21 -1.52 -1.56
C GLY A 74 -0.20 -0.71 -2.37
N ILE A 75 -0.40 -0.71 -3.69
CA ILE A 75 0.32 0.11 -4.65
C ILE A 75 -0.69 1.04 -5.32
N ALA A 76 -0.39 2.34 -5.32
CA ALA A 76 -1.11 3.34 -6.09
C ALA A 76 -0.31 3.72 -7.34
N GLU A 77 -1.01 3.84 -8.45
CA GLU A 77 -0.45 4.13 -9.78
C GLU A 77 -1.16 5.36 -10.36
N PHE A 78 -0.37 6.30 -10.86
CA PHE A 78 -0.84 7.54 -11.43
C PHE A 78 -0.21 7.74 -12.80
N GLU A 79 -1.04 7.94 -13.81
CA GLU A 79 -0.58 8.43 -15.10
C GLU A 79 0.04 9.83 -14.97
N PRO A 80 0.77 10.34 -15.99
CA PRO A 80 1.25 11.72 -15.98
C PRO A 80 0.14 12.71 -15.61
N PHE A 81 0.42 13.54 -14.59
CA PHE A 81 -0.51 14.52 -14.01
C PHE A 81 -1.78 13.93 -13.41
N GLY A 82 -1.81 12.61 -13.19
CA GLY A 82 -2.90 11.92 -12.50
C GLY A 82 -3.07 12.42 -11.07
N THR A 83 -4.27 12.24 -10.53
CA THR A 83 -4.67 12.86 -9.27
C THR A 83 -5.33 11.88 -8.31
N LEU A 84 -5.11 12.09 -7.02
CA LEU A 84 -6.00 11.68 -5.93
C LEU A 84 -6.49 12.95 -5.26
N MET A 85 -7.80 13.17 -5.29
CA MET A 85 -8.41 14.40 -4.79
C MET A 85 -8.23 14.56 -3.28
N GLN A 86 -8.30 15.81 -2.80
CA GLN A 86 -8.16 16.10 -1.37
C GLN A 86 -9.23 15.36 -0.57
N HIS A 87 -8.79 14.61 0.42
CA HIS A 87 -9.64 13.80 1.29
C HIS A 87 -9.00 13.64 2.67
N ARG A 88 -9.73 13.03 3.57
CA ARG A 88 -9.25 12.61 4.89
C ARG A 88 -9.90 11.29 5.30
N HIS A 89 -9.24 10.58 6.18
CA HIS A 89 -9.73 9.36 6.83
C HIS A 89 -9.15 9.24 8.24
N ASP A 90 -9.77 8.40 9.07
CA ASP A 90 -9.41 8.29 10.47
C ASP A 90 -8.02 7.66 10.71
N PRO A 91 -7.61 6.56 10.05
CA PRO A 91 -6.28 5.99 10.28
C PRO A 91 -5.17 6.90 9.73
N ALA A 92 -4.01 6.87 10.39
CA ALA A 92 -2.79 7.42 9.81
C ALA A 92 -2.36 6.58 8.59
N GLU A 93 -1.71 7.22 7.63
CA GLU A 93 -1.27 6.61 6.40
C GLU A 93 0.21 6.89 6.14
N PHE A 94 0.86 6.03 5.38
CA PHE A 94 2.17 6.33 4.81
C PHE A 94 2.16 6.10 3.30
N TYR A 95 3.04 6.86 2.62
CA TYR A 95 3.44 6.61 1.24
C TYR A 95 4.92 6.31 1.17
N LEU A 96 5.33 5.47 0.23
CA LEU A 96 6.73 5.30 -0.16
C LEU A 96 6.81 5.27 -1.69
N GLY A 97 7.47 6.27 -2.26
CA GLY A 97 7.66 6.35 -3.71
C GLY A 97 8.50 5.20 -4.25
N ILE A 98 8.03 4.59 -5.34
CA ILE A 98 8.70 3.49 -6.05
C ILE A 98 9.27 3.98 -7.38
N GLU A 99 8.49 4.77 -8.13
CA GLU A 99 8.85 5.24 -9.47
C GLU A 99 8.16 6.57 -9.78
N GLY A 100 8.78 7.42 -10.58
CA GLY A 100 8.26 8.74 -10.93
C GLY A 100 8.31 9.72 -9.75
N ASP A 101 7.50 10.76 -9.82
CA ASP A 101 7.37 11.75 -8.76
C ASP A 101 6.01 12.45 -8.75
N GLY A 102 5.75 13.18 -7.68
CA GLY A 102 4.54 13.97 -7.52
C GLY A 102 4.60 14.88 -6.30
N ILE A 103 3.51 15.58 -6.09
CA ILE A 103 3.29 16.41 -4.90
C ILE A 103 2.11 15.84 -4.12
N VAL A 104 2.34 15.49 -2.87
CA VAL A 104 1.29 15.26 -1.90
C VAL A 104 1.09 16.55 -1.09
N THR A 105 -0.13 17.07 -1.08
CA THR A 105 -0.47 18.23 -0.24
C THR A 105 -1.13 17.72 1.03
N ILE A 106 -0.55 18.05 2.20
CA ILE A 106 -1.05 17.65 3.52
C ILE A 106 -1.41 18.90 4.30
N ASP A 107 -2.67 19.05 4.71
CA ASP A 107 -3.23 20.25 5.38
C ASP A 107 -2.79 21.57 4.69
N GLY A 108 -2.85 21.58 3.37
CA GLY A 108 -2.48 22.72 2.53
C GLY A 108 -0.97 22.89 2.29
N VAL A 109 -0.09 22.08 2.89
CA VAL A 109 1.36 22.15 2.71
C VAL A 109 1.82 21.12 1.66
N PRO A 110 2.47 21.54 0.56
CA PRO A 110 2.97 20.64 -0.46
C PRO A 110 4.27 19.95 -0.04
N HIS A 111 4.34 18.64 -0.27
CA HIS A 111 5.51 17.80 -0.05
C HIS A 111 5.81 16.99 -1.30
N ARG A 112 7.09 16.85 -1.65
CA ARG A 112 7.49 16.00 -2.76
C ARG A 112 7.44 14.53 -2.35
N VAL A 113 6.84 13.68 -3.17
CA VAL A 113 6.96 12.22 -3.13
C VAL A 113 7.67 11.75 -4.41
N ALA A 114 8.64 10.84 -4.27
CA ALA A 114 9.42 10.28 -5.38
C ALA A 114 10.07 8.98 -4.91
N GLU A 115 10.76 8.28 -5.80
CA GLU A 115 11.51 7.07 -5.48
C GLU A 115 12.33 7.22 -4.20
N GLY A 116 12.15 6.29 -3.26
CA GLY A 116 12.85 6.25 -1.96
C GLY A 116 12.40 7.28 -0.94
N ILE A 117 11.43 8.17 -1.26
CA ILE A 117 10.90 9.15 -0.31
C ILE A 117 9.67 8.56 0.39
N ALA A 118 9.76 8.47 1.72
CA ALA A 118 8.64 8.12 2.59
C ALA A 118 7.92 9.38 3.08
N VAL A 119 6.60 9.35 3.07
CA VAL A 119 5.72 10.40 3.58
C VAL A 119 4.83 9.80 4.66
N TYR A 120 4.77 10.44 5.81
CA TYR A 120 3.83 10.09 6.88
C TYR A 120 2.69 11.10 6.91
N ILE A 121 1.46 10.60 6.89
CA ILE A 121 0.23 11.39 6.92
C ILE A 121 -0.45 11.11 8.26
N PRO A 122 -0.58 12.12 9.15
CA PRO A 122 -1.27 11.95 10.42
C PRO A 122 -2.74 11.55 10.22
N ALA A 123 -3.27 10.84 11.20
CA ALA A 123 -4.70 10.54 11.28
C ALA A 123 -5.54 11.81 11.06
N ASN A 124 -6.58 11.73 10.23
CA ASN A 124 -7.48 12.83 9.87
C ASN A 124 -6.85 14.06 9.16
N ALA A 125 -5.57 14.07 8.84
CA ALA A 125 -4.98 15.13 8.03
C ALA A 125 -5.59 15.12 6.61
N GLU A 126 -5.97 16.30 6.10
CA GLU A 126 -6.44 16.41 4.72
C GLU A 126 -5.28 16.27 3.75
N HIS A 127 -5.42 15.40 2.77
CA HIS A 127 -4.35 15.18 1.81
C HIS A 127 -4.87 14.76 0.43
N GLY A 128 -4.02 14.97 -0.57
CA GLY A 128 -4.27 14.59 -1.96
C GLY A 128 -2.99 14.64 -2.75
N ILE A 129 -3.00 14.08 -3.96
CA ILE A 129 -1.81 13.89 -4.80
C ILE A 129 -2.04 14.45 -6.19
N ILE A 130 -0.98 15.04 -6.75
CA ILE A 130 -0.84 15.30 -8.18
C ILE A 130 0.48 14.68 -8.62
N ALA A 131 0.43 13.73 -9.53
CA ALA A 131 1.62 13.11 -10.12
C ALA A 131 2.36 14.08 -11.06
N GLY A 132 3.66 13.90 -11.18
CA GLY A 132 4.50 14.63 -12.11
C GLY A 132 4.28 14.23 -13.57
N SER A 133 5.10 14.79 -14.47
CA SER A 133 4.99 14.56 -15.91
C SER A 133 5.36 13.15 -16.38
N CYS A 134 5.98 12.35 -15.51
CA CYS A 134 6.30 10.95 -15.77
C CYS A 134 5.36 9.97 -15.05
N GLY A 135 4.32 10.48 -14.38
CA GLY A 135 3.48 9.68 -13.50
C GLY A 135 4.12 9.44 -12.13
N LEU A 136 3.46 8.64 -11.32
CA LEU A 136 3.93 8.24 -9.99
C LEU A 136 3.46 6.83 -9.69
N ARG A 137 4.34 6.03 -9.14
CA ARG A 137 4.02 4.74 -8.53
C ARG A 137 4.56 4.71 -7.12
N MET A 138 3.73 4.33 -6.15
CA MET A 138 4.09 4.34 -4.74
C MET A 138 3.34 3.25 -3.98
N THR A 139 3.89 2.81 -2.84
CA THR A 139 3.10 2.06 -1.87
C THR A 139 2.27 3.03 -1.03
N TYR A 140 1.11 2.57 -0.60
CA TYR A 140 0.33 3.17 0.48
C TYR A 140 0.06 2.13 1.57
N GLY A 141 -0.17 2.58 2.79
CA GLY A 141 -0.55 1.67 3.87
C GLY A 141 -1.13 2.36 5.08
N PHE A 142 -2.05 1.66 5.74
CA PHE A 142 -2.76 2.09 6.93
C PHE A 142 -2.56 1.10 8.06
N ALA A 143 -2.54 1.59 9.31
CA ALA A 143 -2.66 0.75 10.51
C ALA A 143 -4.14 0.40 10.76
N GLU A 144 -4.77 -0.29 9.79
CA GLU A 144 -6.17 -0.71 9.80
C GLU A 144 -6.27 -2.15 9.30
N GLY A 145 -7.27 -2.88 9.77
CA GLY A 145 -7.39 -4.31 9.50
C GLY A 145 -7.85 -4.64 8.08
N ALA A 146 -8.69 -3.82 7.49
CA ALA A 146 -9.22 -4.00 6.13
C ALA A 146 -9.31 -2.66 5.40
N PHE A 147 -9.14 -2.68 4.08
CA PHE A 147 -9.27 -1.49 3.24
C PHE A 147 -10.70 -0.95 3.25
N SER A 148 -11.69 -1.83 3.27
CA SER A 148 -13.11 -1.47 3.37
C SER A 148 -13.50 -0.76 4.67
N ASP A 149 -12.68 -0.87 5.73
CA ASP A 149 -12.90 -0.18 6.99
C ASP A 149 -12.43 1.30 6.95
N VAL A 150 -11.67 1.68 5.90
CA VAL A 150 -11.17 3.05 5.73
C VAL A 150 -12.24 3.91 5.04
N GLU A 151 -12.89 4.79 5.81
CA GLU A 151 -13.88 5.73 5.29
C GLU A 151 -13.21 6.97 4.71
N TYR A 152 -13.24 7.12 3.38
CA TYR A 152 -12.72 8.28 2.65
C TYR A 152 -13.75 9.42 2.64
N ARG A 153 -13.37 10.58 3.16
CA ARG A 153 -14.18 11.81 3.17
C ARG A 153 -13.54 12.85 2.25
N PHE A 154 -14.00 12.89 1.01
CA PHE A 154 -13.50 13.83 0.00
C PHE A 154 -13.97 15.25 0.25
N THR A 155 -13.05 16.22 0.11
CA THR A 155 -13.37 17.63 0.21
C THR A 155 -14.06 18.08 -1.06
N ALA A 156 -15.27 18.63 -0.94
CA ALA A 156 -16.00 19.15 -2.08
C ALA A 156 -15.21 20.29 -2.73
N THR A 157 -14.86 20.13 -4.00
CA THR A 157 -14.33 21.25 -4.81
C THR A 157 -15.45 22.26 -5.01
N THR A 158 -15.38 23.38 -4.31
CA THR A 158 -16.20 24.55 -4.63
C THR A 158 -15.70 25.11 -5.97
N HIS A 159 -16.48 24.92 -7.01
CA HIS A 159 -16.30 25.60 -8.30
C HIS A 159 -16.78 27.04 -8.25
#